data_33d139b6ca7cbe8b63a8a8122e8b4e31
#
_entry.id   33d139b6ca7cbe8b63a8a8122e8b4e31
#
_cell.length_a   1.000
_cell.length_b   1.000
_cell.length_c   1.000
_cell.angle_alpha   90.00
_cell.angle_beta   90.00
_cell.angle_gamma   90.00
#
_symmetry.space_group_name_H-M   'P 1'
#
loop_
_entity.id
_entity.type
_entity.pdbx_description
1 polymer ?
#
loop_
_entity_poly.entity_id
_entity_poly.type
_entity_poly.pdbx_seq_one_letter_code
_entity_poly.pdbx_strand_id
1 'polypeptide(L)'
;MYQGSQYGQSQLGGQPSYKEIARGVGIDPRELETIKRVAFQVYQSGVNPMAKDITEGIKQQLGGEWFAFVNPAGDESYEFFLTRVKGTDFVSFVLNDATKFQVCRIKAY
;
A
#
# COMPACT_ATOMS: atom_id res chain seq x y z
N MET A 1 10.07 21.01 -9.71
CA MET A 1 10.41 21.14 -9.32
C MET A 1 10.60 20.84 -8.58
N TYR A 2 10.36 20.53 -8.67
CA TYR A 2 10.64 20.39 -8.10
C TYR A 2 10.51 19.99 -7.67
N GLN A 3 10.14 20.05 -8.22
CA GLN A 3 10.31 19.89 -7.90
C GLN A 3 10.43 19.47 -7.41
N GLY A 4 10.06 19.42 -7.69
CA GLY A 4 10.51 19.31 -7.39
C GLY A 4 10.56 18.64 -6.91
N SER A 5 10.55 18.36 -7.00
CA SER A 5 10.96 18.04 -6.62
C SER A 5 11.07 17.39 -6.04
N GLN A 6 10.91 17.18 -6.16
CA GLN A 6 11.27 16.87 -5.75
C GLN A 6 11.23 16.38 -5.20
N TYR A 7 11.36 16.42 -5.57
CA TYR A 7 11.55 16.14 -5.24
C TYR A 7 11.42 15.64 -5.32
N GLY A 8 11.09 15.66 -5.71
CA GLY A 8 11.30 15.49 -6.08
C GLY A 8 11.05 15.02 -6.35
N GLN A 9 10.90 14.93 -6.73
CA GLN A 9 11.08 14.77 -7.11
C GLN A 9 10.65 14.75 -7.33
N SER A 10 10.44 14.87 -7.59
CA SER A 10 10.38 15.00 -7.99
C SER A 10 9.96 15.25 -8.11
N GLN A 11 9.82 15.18 -8.42
CA GLN A 11 9.56 15.43 -8.82
C GLN A 11 8.87 15.86 -8.78
N LEU A 12 9.86 16.15 -8.86
CA LEU A 12 8.85 16.61 -9.40
C LEU A 12 7.62 15.84 -9.30
N GLY A 13 6.91 16.13 -9.13
CA GLY A 13 5.65 15.48 -9.04
C GLY A 13 5.51 14.07 -9.52
N GLY A 14 6.56 13.36 -9.64
CA GLY A 14 6.51 11.99 -10.10
C GLY A 14 5.89 11.06 -9.07
N GLN A 15 5.36 9.94 -9.53
CA GLN A 15 4.85 8.92 -8.65
C GLN A 15 6.00 8.25 -7.92
N PRO A 16 5.76 7.74 -6.71
CA PRO A 16 6.75 6.92 -6.03
C PRO A 16 7.11 5.70 -6.87
N SER A 17 8.34 5.23 -6.77
CA SER A 17 8.67 3.96 -7.38
C SER A 17 7.90 2.85 -6.66
N TYR A 18 7.49 1.84 -7.41
CA TYR A 18 6.65 0.76 -6.87
C TYR A 18 7.31 -0.57 -7.14
N LYS A 19 7.38 -1.40 -6.11
CA LYS A 19 7.91 -2.76 -6.25
C LYS A 19 7.00 -3.71 -5.50
N GLU A 20 6.34 -4.59 -6.25
CA GLU A 20 5.48 -5.60 -5.63
C GLU A 20 6.33 -6.70 -5.02
N ILE A 21 6.02 -7.08 -3.79
CA ILE A 21 6.69 -8.19 -3.12
C ILE A 21 5.88 -9.48 -3.30
N ALA A 22 4.57 -9.40 -3.06
CA ALA A 22 3.71 -10.56 -3.15
C ALA A 22 2.26 -10.12 -3.32
N ARG A 23 1.46 -10.97 -3.96
CA ARG A 23 0.03 -10.68 -4.13
C ARG A 23 -0.72 -12.00 -4.18
N GLY A 24 -1.82 -12.08 -3.42
CA GLY A 24 -2.72 -13.22 -3.49
C GLY A 24 -3.63 -13.15 -4.71
N VAL A 25 -4.12 -14.28 -5.15
CA VAL A 25 -4.94 -14.37 -6.37
C VAL A 25 -6.31 -13.71 -6.21
N GLY A 26 -6.73 -13.44 -4.98
CA GLY A 26 -8.01 -12.77 -4.72
C GLY A 26 -8.00 -11.27 -4.99
N ILE A 27 -6.83 -10.68 -5.23
CA ILE A 27 -6.72 -9.27 -5.60
C ILE A 27 -6.55 -9.22 -7.12
N ASP A 28 -7.60 -8.79 -7.82
CA ASP A 28 -7.51 -8.73 -9.27
C ASP A 28 -6.76 -7.47 -9.72
N PRO A 29 -6.37 -7.40 -11.01
CA PRO A 29 -5.58 -6.25 -11.48
C PRO A 29 -6.26 -4.90 -11.28
N ARG A 30 -7.59 -4.84 -11.38
CA ARG A 30 -8.31 -3.59 -11.21
C ARG A 30 -8.30 -3.15 -9.75
N GLU A 31 -8.50 -4.09 -8.84
CA GLU A 31 -8.40 -3.81 -7.41
C GLU A 31 -6.99 -3.38 -7.03
N LEU A 32 -5.99 -4.02 -7.62
CA LEU A 32 -4.60 -3.65 -7.37
C LEU A 32 -4.34 -2.20 -7.77
N GLU A 33 -4.85 -1.77 -8.93
CA GLU A 33 -4.64 -0.39 -9.35
C GLU A 33 -5.28 0.60 -8.39
N THR A 34 -6.45 0.27 -7.85
CA THR A 34 -7.10 1.11 -6.85
C THR A 34 -6.27 1.18 -5.58
N ILE A 35 -5.77 0.04 -5.11
CA ILE A 35 -4.96 -0.01 -3.90
C ILE A 35 -3.69 0.82 -4.08
N LYS A 36 -3.03 0.68 -5.23
CA LYS A 36 -1.83 1.47 -5.53
C LYS A 36 -2.12 2.96 -5.53
N ARG A 37 -3.22 3.37 -6.16
CA ARG A 37 -3.56 4.79 -6.25
C ARG A 37 -3.80 5.37 -4.86
N VAL A 38 -4.56 4.66 -4.02
CA VAL A 38 -4.81 5.11 -2.66
C VAL A 38 -3.51 5.20 -1.88
N ALA A 39 -2.67 4.17 -1.98
CA ALA A 39 -1.39 4.16 -1.26
C ALA A 39 -0.48 5.29 -1.71
N PHE A 40 -0.42 5.56 -3.02
CA PHE A 40 0.39 6.66 -3.55
C PHE A 40 -0.09 7.99 -2.98
N GLN A 41 -1.39 8.23 -2.98
CA GLN A 41 -1.96 9.48 -2.49
C GLN A 41 -1.65 9.68 -1.01
N VAL A 42 -1.84 8.65 -0.21
CA VAL A 42 -1.58 8.74 1.23
C VAL A 42 -0.09 8.94 1.49
N TYR A 43 0.75 8.19 0.78
CA TYR A 43 2.19 8.31 0.95
C TYR A 43 2.69 9.71 0.62
N GLN A 44 2.20 10.27 -0.48
CA GLN A 44 2.61 11.61 -0.91
C GLN A 44 2.07 12.72 -0.02
N SER A 45 0.94 12.47 0.64
CA SER A 45 0.36 13.46 1.55
C SER A 45 1.12 13.61 2.85
N GLY A 46 1.90 12.58 3.21
CA GLY A 46 2.68 12.62 4.44
C GLY A 46 1.89 12.48 5.73
N VAL A 47 0.62 12.06 5.63
CA VAL A 47 -0.18 11.86 6.86
C VAL A 47 0.38 10.73 7.70
N ASN A 48 0.11 10.76 8.99
CA ASN A 48 0.58 9.75 9.91
C ASN A 48 -0.48 9.57 11.00
N PRO A 49 -0.96 8.34 11.24
CA PRO A 49 -0.52 7.08 10.62
C PRO A 49 -1.12 6.87 9.24
N MET A 50 -0.32 6.38 8.31
CA MET A 50 -0.76 6.14 6.94
C MET A 50 -1.76 4.99 6.84
N ALA A 51 -1.61 3.98 7.70
CA ALA A 51 -2.42 2.77 7.59
C ALA A 51 -3.91 3.07 7.67
N LYS A 52 -4.31 3.99 8.54
CA LYS A 52 -5.72 4.34 8.68
C LYS A 52 -6.27 4.94 7.40
N ASP A 53 -5.56 5.90 6.83
CA ASP A 53 -6.04 6.58 5.62
C ASP A 53 -6.05 5.63 4.42
N ILE A 54 -5.08 4.72 4.36
CA ILE A 54 -5.04 3.72 3.29
C ILE A 54 -6.26 2.81 3.38
N THR A 55 -6.55 2.27 4.54
CA THR A 55 -7.68 1.35 4.68
C THR A 55 -9.01 2.05 4.43
N GLU A 56 -9.17 3.28 4.90
CA GLU A 56 -10.39 4.03 4.65
C GLU A 56 -10.56 4.36 3.18
N GLY A 57 -9.49 4.76 2.51
CA GLY A 57 -9.56 5.06 1.09
C GLY A 57 -9.89 3.85 0.24
N ILE A 58 -9.29 2.70 0.56
CA ILE A 58 -9.60 1.47 -0.16
C ILE A 58 -11.05 1.06 0.08
N LYS A 59 -11.53 1.16 1.32
CA LYS A 59 -12.91 0.82 1.63
C LYS A 59 -13.89 1.70 0.86
N GLN A 60 -13.61 2.98 0.73
CA GLN A 60 -14.47 3.88 -0.03
C GLN A 60 -14.55 3.49 -1.51
N GLN A 61 -13.46 3.00 -2.07
CA GLN A 61 -13.40 2.67 -3.50
C GLN A 61 -13.88 1.27 -3.81
N LEU A 62 -13.56 0.30 -2.95
CA LEU A 62 -13.81 -1.12 -3.23
C LEU A 62 -14.84 -1.74 -2.32
N GLY A 63 -15.23 -1.06 -1.25
CA GLY A 63 -16.10 -1.65 -0.23
C GLY A 63 -15.38 -2.68 0.62
N GLY A 64 -16.11 -3.30 1.54
CA GLY A 64 -15.55 -4.32 2.42
C GLY A 64 -14.74 -3.74 3.56
N GLU A 65 -14.04 -4.62 4.26
CA GLU A 65 -13.19 -4.24 5.37
C GLU A 65 -11.75 -4.62 5.05
N TRP A 66 -10.83 -3.74 5.42
CA TRP A 66 -9.42 -3.88 5.06
C TRP A 66 -8.55 -3.55 6.26
N PHE A 67 -7.37 -4.11 6.31
CA PHE A 67 -6.36 -3.64 7.24
C PHE A 67 -5.00 -3.56 6.52
N ALA A 68 -4.11 -2.77 7.10
CA ALA A 68 -2.81 -2.52 6.48
C ALA A 68 -1.76 -2.35 7.56
N PHE A 69 -0.55 -2.80 7.24
CA PHE A 69 0.65 -2.49 8.00
C PHE A 69 1.56 -1.64 7.13
N VAL A 70 2.12 -0.60 7.72
CA VAL A 70 3.03 0.30 7.02
C VAL A 70 4.31 0.38 7.86
N ASN A 71 5.41 -0.07 7.29
CA ASN A 71 6.67 -0.23 8.01
C ASN A 71 7.84 0.21 7.14
N PRO A 72 9.01 0.51 7.74
CA PRO A 72 10.22 0.70 6.94
C PRO A 72 10.49 -0.53 6.09
N ALA A 73 11.03 -0.32 4.90
CA ALA A 73 11.19 -1.40 3.91
C ALA A 73 12.04 -2.56 4.43
N GLY A 74 13.00 -2.29 5.31
CA GLY A 74 13.85 -3.35 5.87
C GLY A 74 13.24 -4.10 7.04
N ASP A 75 12.07 -3.70 7.50
CA ASP A 75 11.43 -4.33 8.65
C ASP A 75 10.59 -5.50 8.17
N GLU A 76 10.91 -6.69 8.64
CA GLU A 76 10.20 -7.91 8.26
C GLU A 76 9.26 -8.42 9.34
N SER A 77 8.98 -7.61 10.35
CA SER A 77 8.23 -8.04 11.52
C SER A 77 6.87 -8.62 11.20
N TYR A 78 6.19 -8.12 10.17
CA TYR A 78 4.82 -8.51 9.87
C TYR A 78 4.70 -9.44 8.67
N GLU A 79 5.80 -9.81 8.01
CA GLU A 79 5.71 -10.70 6.86
C GLU A 79 5.22 -12.08 7.24
N PHE A 80 5.68 -12.57 8.39
CA PHE A 80 5.22 -13.84 8.92
C PHE A 80 3.70 -13.83 9.13
N PHE A 81 3.19 -12.73 9.68
CA PHE A 81 1.76 -12.61 9.93
C PHE A 81 0.96 -12.75 8.64
N LEU A 82 1.34 -12.00 7.61
CA LEU A 82 0.63 -12.09 6.33
C LEU A 82 0.74 -13.46 5.69
N THR A 83 1.89 -14.09 5.81
CA THR A 83 2.08 -15.43 5.29
C THR A 83 1.13 -16.43 5.93
N ARG A 84 0.82 -16.22 7.21
CA ARG A 84 0.00 -17.17 7.96
C ARG A 84 -1.50 -16.91 7.81
N VAL A 85 -1.90 -15.64 7.67
CA VAL A 85 -3.32 -15.29 7.67
C VAL A 85 -3.83 -14.89 6.30
N LYS A 86 -3.01 -14.94 5.30
CA LYS A 86 -3.22 -14.28 4.03
C LYS A 86 -4.49 -14.67 3.30
N GLY A 87 -4.86 -15.93 3.36
CA GLY A 87 -5.85 -16.35 2.40
C GLY A 87 -5.39 -15.93 1.01
N THR A 88 -6.30 -15.38 0.19
CA THR A 88 -5.98 -14.98 -1.17
C THR A 88 -6.04 -13.49 -1.42
N ASP A 89 -6.49 -12.71 -0.43
CA ASP A 89 -6.86 -11.30 -0.63
C ASP A 89 -5.86 -10.38 0.05
N PHE A 90 -4.63 -10.39 -0.44
CA PHE A 90 -3.58 -9.54 0.12
C PHE A 90 -2.65 -9.05 -0.97
N VAL A 91 -1.96 -7.93 -0.68
CA VAL A 91 -0.86 -7.46 -1.50
C VAL A 91 0.19 -6.80 -0.61
N SER A 92 1.45 -7.01 -0.96
CA SER A 92 2.58 -6.41 -0.25
C SER A 92 3.50 -5.74 -1.27
N PHE A 93 3.88 -4.49 -1.01
CA PHE A 93 4.72 -3.73 -1.95
C PHE A 93 5.52 -2.67 -1.20
N VAL A 94 6.52 -2.14 -1.89
CA VAL A 94 7.40 -1.11 -1.34
C VAL A 94 7.34 0.12 -2.23
N LEU A 95 7.24 1.31 -1.62
CA LEU A 95 7.30 2.57 -2.34
C LEU A 95 8.64 3.26 -2.05
N ASN A 96 9.30 3.72 -3.08
CA ASN A 96 10.56 4.46 -3.03
C ASN A 96 11.68 3.69 -2.30
N ASP A 97 11.64 2.36 -2.36
CA ASP A 97 12.60 1.51 -1.64
C ASP A 97 12.68 1.84 -0.15
N ALA A 98 11.69 2.55 0.38
CA ALA A 98 11.75 3.08 1.75
C ALA A 98 10.65 2.56 2.65
N THR A 99 9.45 2.40 2.13
CA THR A 99 8.28 2.10 2.98
C THR A 99 7.54 0.90 2.43
N LYS A 100 7.32 -0.09 3.28
CA LYS A 100 6.62 -1.33 2.93
C LYS A 100 5.16 -1.23 3.35
N PHE A 101 4.28 -1.61 2.45
CA PHE A 101 2.84 -1.64 2.67
C PHE A 101 2.36 -3.08 2.54
N GLN A 102 1.57 -3.51 3.50
CA GLN A 102 1.00 -4.85 3.50
C GLN A 102 -0.49 -4.68 3.73
N VAL A 103 -1.29 -4.99 2.72
CA VAL A 103 -2.72 -4.69 2.69
C VAL A 103 -3.49 -5.99 2.53
N CYS A 104 -4.50 -6.19 3.38
CA CYS A 104 -5.32 -7.39 3.36
C CYS A 104 -6.79 -7.02 3.42
N ARG A 105 -7.62 -7.73 2.64
CA ARG A 105 -9.06 -7.64 2.78
C ARG A 105 -9.52 -8.67 3.82
N ILE A 106 -10.36 -8.22 4.75
CA ILE A 106 -10.95 -9.08 5.76
C ILE A 106 -12.23 -9.66 5.20
N LYS A 107 -12.32 -10.99 5.15
CA LYS A 107 -13.52 -11.65 4.69
C LYS A 107 -14.30 -12.21 5.87
N ALA A 108 -15.61 -11.98 5.85
CA ALA A 108 -16.51 -12.58 6.83
C ALA A 108 -16.94 -13.95 6.31
N TYR A 109 -17.06 -14.91 7.19
CA TYR A 109 -17.51 -16.25 6.88
C TYR A 109 -18.73 -16.58 7.68
#